data_70784c29261a923bca712d474d92e6de
#
_entry.id   70784c29261a923bca712d474d92e6de
#
_cell.length_a   1.000
_cell.length_b   1.000
_cell.length_c   1.000
_cell.angle_alpha   90.00
_cell.angle_beta   90.00
_cell.angle_gamma   90.00
#
_symmetry.space_group_name_H-M   'P 1'
#
loop_
_entity.id
_entity.type
_entity.pdbx_description
1 polymer ?
#
loop_
_entity_poly.entity_id
_entity_poly.type
_entity_poly.pdbx_seq_one_letter_code
_entity_poly.pdbx_strand_id
1 'polypeptide(L)'
;SSGKSYSKLEDNGSSIGVEVIDLGAEGDTITGFALLEVGVDTDDSGSNTFDSKLAYVGLDSDMGKLSVGRQSHPFADNIGGKTSIFNVYGGSSDWNYASRSSNSMKFSTTQSGITLDSIGIVDGSSTNTNAFDEFEVTISTKLFGSDLSVGYADDVNSDISYWGVAGSTDLGPLNMSSSYTIYDAATDKYGLEVTASYSIFSVGYGDKEGTGLAYTAGVAHDLNDSLSVYAEGEMKDLDSGSDTTSWSIGSKFTF
;
A
#
# COMPACT_ATOMS: atom_id res chain seq x y z
N SER A 1 -11.30 29.67 17.18
CA SER A 1 -10.70 28.51 17.82
C SER A 1 -9.20 28.67 17.82
N SER A 2 -8.55 28.64 18.99
CA SER A 2 -7.09 28.63 19.08
C SER A 2 -6.60 27.25 18.63
N GLY A 3 -6.27 27.10 17.36
CA GLY A 3 -5.60 25.92 16.87
C GLY A 3 -4.29 25.72 17.62
N LYS A 4 -4.10 24.58 18.26
CA LYS A 4 -2.80 24.23 18.82
C LYS A 4 -1.92 23.75 17.66
N SER A 5 -0.77 24.39 17.47
CA SER A 5 0.29 23.90 16.59
C SER A 5 1.34 23.18 17.43
N TYR A 6 1.83 22.06 16.95
CA TYR A 6 2.95 21.33 17.53
C TYR A 6 3.90 20.90 16.41
N SER A 7 5.15 20.70 16.75
CA SER A 7 6.17 20.15 15.86
C SER A 7 6.72 18.87 16.48
N LYS A 8 6.95 17.86 15.67
CA LYS A 8 7.50 16.58 16.07
C LYS A 8 8.56 16.14 15.06
N LEU A 9 9.61 15.51 15.54
CA LEU A 9 10.53 14.73 14.71
C LEU A 9 10.03 13.28 14.71
N GLU A 10 9.83 12.71 13.55
CA GLU A 10 9.25 11.38 13.39
C GLU A 10 10.07 10.54 12.41
N ASP A 11 10.16 9.23 12.70
CA ASP A 11 10.53 8.23 11.73
C ASP A 11 9.36 7.94 10.79
N ASN A 12 9.61 7.86 9.51
CA ASN A 12 8.58 7.55 8.51
C ASN A 12 8.80 6.16 7.90
N GLY A 13 8.97 5.17 8.76
CA GLY A 13 8.97 3.77 8.38
C GLY A 13 10.31 3.24 7.90
N SER A 14 11.41 3.66 8.53
CA SER A 14 12.75 3.08 8.31
C SER A 14 12.74 1.55 8.39
N SER A 15 13.50 0.89 7.54
CA SER A 15 13.60 -0.58 7.54
C SER A 15 14.92 -1.06 6.96
N ILE A 16 15.26 -2.29 7.33
CA ILE A 16 16.35 -3.06 6.74
C ILE A 16 15.84 -4.45 6.38
N GLY A 17 16.24 -4.98 5.23
CA GLY A 17 15.79 -6.28 4.77
C GLY A 17 16.88 -7.08 4.08
N VAL A 18 16.63 -8.37 3.97
CA VAL A 18 17.42 -9.33 3.19
C VAL A 18 16.48 -10.11 2.30
N GLU A 19 16.77 -10.10 1.02
CA GLU A 19 16.05 -10.88 0.02
C GLU A 19 16.98 -11.94 -0.57
N VAL A 20 16.44 -13.13 -0.75
CA VAL A 20 17.11 -14.24 -1.44
C VAL A 20 16.19 -14.68 -2.57
N ILE A 21 16.74 -14.70 -3.78
CA ILE A 21 16.03 -15.09 -5.00
C ILE A 21 16.75 -16.29 -5.66
N ASP A 22 16.02 -17.02 -6.49
CA ASP A 22 16.56 -18.12 -7.33
C ASP A 22 17.34 -19.20 -6.55
N LEU A 23 16.79 -19.62 -5.41
CA LEU A 23 17.32 -20.75 -4.66
C LEU A 23 17.01 -22.07 -5.39
N GLY A 24 17.89 -22.48 -6.28
CA GLY A 24 17.79 -23.70 -7.06
C GLY A 24 19.09 -24.00 -7.77
N ALA A 25 19.16 -25.15 -8.47
CA ALA A 25 20.26 -25.45 -9.37
C ALA A 25 20.02 -24.85 -10.76
N GLU A 26 21.10 -24.67 -11.53
CA GLU A 26 21.00 -24.19 -12.91
C GLU A 26 20.12 -25.16 -13.74
N GLY A 27 19.04 -24.62 -14.35
CA GLY A 27 18.09 -25.36 -15.15
C GLY A 27 16.88 -25.90 -14.39
N ASP A 28 16.74 -25.61 -13.09
CA ASP A 28 15.55 -25.94 -12.33
C ASP A 28 14.36 -25.12 -12.84
N THR A 29 13.20 -25.78 -12.95
CA THR A 29 11.92 -25.13 -13.33
C THR A 29 11.17 -24.59 -12.12
N ILE A 30 11.63 -24.89 -10.92
CA ILE A 30 11.09 -24.41 -9.65
C ILE A 30 12.26 -23.93 -8.80
N THR A 31 12.23 -22.67 -8.40
CA THR A 31 13.23 -22.08 -7.51
C THR A 31 12.59 -21.57 -6.22
N GLY A 32 13.40 -21.50 -5.16
CA GLY A 32 12.97 -20.92 -3.89
C GLY A 32 13.28 -19.44 -3.81
N PHE A 33 12.51 -18.70 -3.02
CA PHE A 33 12.83 -17.33 -2.64
C PHE A 33 12.43 -17.06 -1.18
N ALA A 34 13.04 -16.05 -0.58
CA ALA A 34 12.71 -15.62 0.78
C ALA A 34 12.95 -14.12 0.95
N LEU A 35 12.16 -13.48 1.80
CA LEU A 35 12.36 -12.09 2.20
C LEU A 35 12.15 -11.94 3.69
N LEU A 36 13.06 -11.20 4.31
CA LEU A 36 12.94 -10.71 5.69
C LEU A 36 13.16 -9.20 5.68
N GLU A 37 12.18 -8.46 6.15
CA GLU A 37 12.25 -7.01 6.36
C GLU A 37 11.82 -6.67 7.78
N VAL A 38 12.66 -5.89 8.45
CA VAL A 38 12.45 -5.44 9.83
C VAL A 38 12.36 -3.92 9.83
N GLY A 39 11.30 -3.38 10.42
CA GLY A 39 11.18 -1.96 10.71
C GLY A 39 12.17 -1.54 11.79
N VAL A 40 12.72 -0.34 11.66
CA VAL A 40 13.64 0.24 12.64
C VAL A 40 13.05 1.57 13.10
N ASP A 41 12.61 1.65 14.35
CA ASP A 41 12.15 2.88 14.95
C ASP A 41 13.36 3.76 15.33
N THR A 42 13.48 4.91 14.68
CA THR A 42 14.60 5.85 14.89
C THR A 42 14.22 7.08 15.71
N ASP A 43 12.94 7.24 16.07
CA ASP A 43 12.44 8.42 16.80
C ASP A 43 11.97 8.13 18.24
N ASP A 44 12.12 6.89 18.72
CA ASP A 44 11.68 6.44 20.04
C ASP A 44 10.16 6.62 20.28
N SER A 45 9.38 6.64 19.21
CA SER A 45 7.91 6.80 19.28
C SER A 45 7.19 5.50 19.67
N GLY A 46 7.86 4.37 19.50
CA GLY A 46 7.36 3.03 19.76
C GLY A 46 7.92 2.40 21.04
N SER A 47 7.33 1.29 21.43
CA SER A 47 7.82 0.48 22.55
C SER A 47 8.97 -0.46 22.17
N ASN A 48 9.24 -0.64 20.87
CA ASN A 48 10.24 -1.54 20.34
C ASN A 48 11.07 -0.83 19.26
N THR A 49 12.38 -0.98 19.33
CA THR A 49 13.31 -0.50 18.29
C THR A 49 13.14 -1.24 16.96
N PHE A 50 12.67 -2.48 17.01
CA PHE A 50 12.45 -3.31 15.82
C PHE A 50 11.03 -3.86 15.80
N ASP A 51 10.40 -3.84 14.63
CA ASP A 51 9.13 -4.49 14.37
C ASP A 51 9.17 -5.32 13.07
N SER A 52 8.29 -6.31 12.98
CA SER A 52 8.20 -7.17 11.81
C SER A 52 7.43 -6.49 10.69
N LYS A 53 8.07 -6.19 9.57
CA LYS A 53 7.43 -5.73 8.35
C LYS A 53 7.03 -6.89 7.44
N LEU A 54 8.00 -7.59 6.88
CA LEU A 54 7.79 -8.74 5.99
C LEU A 54 8.67 -9.91 6.43
N ALA A 55 8.15 -11.13 6.35
CA ALA A 55 8.87 -12.35 6.65
C ALA A 55 8.18 -13.52 5.96
N TYR A 56 8.63 -13.89 4.76
CA TYR A 56 8.03 -14.97 4.00
C TYR A 56 9.05 -15.76 3.18
N VAL A 57 8.66 -16.98 2.82
CA VAL A 57 9.40 -17.86 1.91
C VAL A 57 8.45 -18.35 0.82
N GLY A 58 8.96 -18.71 -0.32
CA GLY A 58 8.11 -19.15 -1.42
C GLY A 58 8.84 -19.95 -2.48
N LEU A 59 8.05 -20.38 -3.45
CA LEU A 59 8.47 -21.08 -4.66
C LEU A 59 8.05 -20.26 -5.88
N ASP A 60 8.95 -20.14 -6.83
CA ASP A 60 8.74 -19.52 -8.13
C ASP A 60 8.79 -20.58 -9.22
N SER A 61 7.86 -20.55 -10.16
CA SER A 61 7.76 -21.48 -11.29
C SER A 61 7.12 -20.81 -12.50
N ASP A 62 7.10 -21.48 -13.64
CA ASP A 62 6.40 -21.03 -14.86
C ASP A 62 4.89 -20.82 -14.65
N MET A 63 4.30 -21.43 -13.63
CA MET A 63 2.88 -21.25 -13.30
C MET A 63 2.63 -20.02 -12.42
N GLY A 64 3.68 -19.49 -11.78
CA GLY A 64 3.62 -18.35 -10.86
C GLY A 64 4.35 -18.61 -9.55
N LYS A 65 4.21 -17.65 -8.64
CA LYS A 65 4.84 -17.61 -7.31
C LYS A 65 3.84 -17.99 -6.23
N LEU A 66 4.23 -18.90 -5.36
CA LEU A 66 3.48 -19.25 -4.15
C LEU A 66 4.35 -18.94 -2.94
N SER A 67 3.85 -18.16 -1.99
CA SER A 67 4.59 -17.79 -0.78
C SER A 67 3.76 -17.94 0.48
N VAL A 68 4.43 -18.14 1.61
CA VAL A 68 3.81 -18.27 2.93
C VAL A 68 4.58 -17.43 3.95
N GLY A 69 3.86 -16.78 4.88
CA GLY A 69 4.45 -15.98 5.95
C GLY A 69 3.74 -14.66 6.17
N ARG A 70 4.52 -13.64 6.63
CA ARG A 70 4.04 -12.28 6.76
C ARG A 70 4.37 -11.50 5.49
N GLN A 71 3.34 -11.08 4.77
CA GLN A 71 3.51 -10.43 3.46
C GLN A 71 2.43 -9.39 3.18
N SER A 72 2.67 -8.53 2.17
CA SER A 72 1.75 -7.48 1.78
C SER A 72 0.51 -8.02 1.07
N HIS A 73 -0.57 -7.29 1.24
CA HIS A 73 -1.88 -7.57 0.67
C HIS A 73 -2.00 -7.06 -0.76
N PRO A 74 -2.48 -7.87 -1.71
CA PRO A 74 -2.65 -7.44 -3.10
C PRO A 74 -3.61 -6.26 -3.26
N PHE A 75 -4.67 -6.19 -2.45
CA PHE A 75 -5.62 -5.07 -2.52
C PHE A 75 -4.94 -3.75 -2.13
N ALA A 76 -4.19 -3.75 -1.03
CA ALA A 76 -3.43 -2.59 -0.60
C ALA A 76 -2.36 -2.18 -1.64
N ASP A 77 -1.61 -3.15 -2.19
CA ASP A 77 -0.54 -2.89 -3.16
C ASP A 77 -1.08 -2.40 -4.51
N ASN A 78 -2.12 -3.07 -5.05
CA ASN A 78 -2.58 -2.86 -6.42
C ASN A 78 -3.71 -1.84 -6.55
N ILE A 79 -4.43 -1.52 -5.47
CA ILE A 79 -5.51 -0.53 -5.45
C ILE A 79 -5.07 0.73 -4.71
N GLY A 80 -4.88 0.70 -3.39
CA GLY A 80 -4.46 1.87 -2.61
C GLY A 80 -3.07 2.37 -2.98
N GLY A 81 -2.12 1.47 -3.18
CA GLY A 81 -0.75 1.78 -3.55
C GLY A 81 -0.59 2.53 -4.87
N LYS A 82 -1.59 2.49 -5.78
CA LYS A 82 -1.53 3.24 -7.05
C LYS A 82 -1.47 4.74 -6.89
N THR A 83 -2.08 5.28 -5.85
CA THR A 83 -2.11 6.72 -5.55
C THR A 83 -1.09 7.15 -4.49
N SER A 84 -0.33 6.20 -3.94
CA SER A 84 0.67 6.45 -2.88
C SER A 84 1.96 7.06 -3.44
N ILE A 85 1.91 8.35 -3.78
CA ILE A 85 3.06 9.11 -4.34
C ILE A 85 3.72 10.07 -3.36
N PHE A 86 3.13 10.26 -2.19
CA PHE A 86 3.66 11.10 -1.12
C PHE A 86 4.43 10.26 -0.09
N ASN A 87 5.37 10.88 0.61
CA ASN A 87 6.16 10.19 1.65
C ASN A 87 5.40 10.10 2.97
N VAL A 88 4.67 11.15 3.36
CA VAL A 88 4.02 11.26 4.68
C VAL A 88 2.50 11.30 4.56
N TYR A 89 1.99 12.01 3.56
CA TYR A 89 0.56 12.24 3.38
C TYR A 89 0.00 11.44 2.21
N GLY A 90 -1.29 11.61 1.92
CA GLY A 90 -2.01 10.81 0.92
C GLY A 90 -2.70 9.61 1.55
N GLY A 91 -3.36 8.78 0.74
CA GLY A 91 -4.14 7.63 1.22
C GLY A 91 -5.35 8.03 2.07
N SER A 92 -5.74 9.31 2.03
CA SER A 92 -6.81 9.84 2.89
C SER A 92 -8.20 9.31 2.53
N SER A 93 -8.34 8.73 1.35
CA SER A 93 -9.56 8.05 0.89
C SER A 93 -9.56 6.55 1.18
N ASP A 94 -8.44 5.99 1.61
CA ASP A 94 -8.33 4.57 1.87
C ASP A 94 -9.16 4.16 3.09
N TRP A 95 -9.86 3.05 2.95
CA TRP A 95 -10.48 2.34 4.06
C TRP A 95 -9.42 1.49 4.76
N ASN A 96 -9.64 1.18 6.04
CA ASN A 96 -8.68 0.46 6.86
C ASN A 96 -8.59 -1.05 6.48
N TYR A 97 -8.46 -1.36 5.17
CA TYR A 97 -8.10 -2.70 4.77
C TYR A 97 -6.65 -3.00 5.17
N ALA A 98 -6.38 -4.25 5.47
CA ALA A 98 -5.05 -4.65 5.91
C ALA A 98 -4.01 -4.44 4.81
N SER A 99 -2.86 -3.91 5.19
CA SER A 99 -1.72 -3.77 4.25
C SER A 99 -0.76 -4.95 4.31
N ARG A 100 -0.70 -5.64 5.44
CA ARG A 100 0.18 -6.80 5.70
C ARG A 100 -0.40 -7.70 6.76
N SER A 101 -0.35 -9.02 6.56
CA SER A 101 -0.76 -10.01 7.55
C SER A 101 0.22 -11.15 7.66
N SER A 102 0.37 -11.67 8.88
CA SER A 102 1.01 -12.95 9.18
C SER A 102 0.07 -14.10 8.85
N ASN A 103 0.57 -15.33 8.90
CA ASN A 103 -0.22 -16.56 8.65
C ASN A 103 -0.91 -16.55 7.28
N SER A 104 -0.28 -15.90 6.30
CA SER A 104 -0.83 -15.75 4.97
C SER A 104 -0.19 -16.69 3.96
N MET A 105 -0.97 -17.03 2.94
CA MET A 105 -0.56 -17.72 1.73
C MET A 105 -0.92 -16.84 0.54
N LYS A 106 0.07 -16.47 -0.27
CA LYS A 106 -0.09 -15.59 -1.44
C LYS A 106 0.28 -16.34 -2.70
N PHE A 107 -0.54 -16.21 -3.73
CA PHE A 107 -0.25 -16.69 -5.08
C PHE A 107 -0.26 -15.51 -6.04
N SER A 108 0.72 -15.47 -6.94
CA SER A 108 0.86 -14.45 -7.98
C SER A 108 1.25 -15.11 -9.31
N THR A 109 0.56 -14.77 -10.37
CA THR A 109 0.91 -15.23 -11.72
C THR A 109 0.64 -14.16 -12.77
N THR A 110 1.48 -14.14 -13.80
CA THR A 110 1.29 -13.25 -14.95
C THR A 110 1.25 -14.07 -16.22
N GLN A 111 0.12 -14.00 -16.93
CA GLN A 111 -0.07 -14.69 -18.19
C GLN A 111 -0.62 -13.73 -19.24
N SER A 112 0.05 -13.65 -20.39
CA SER A 112 -0.38 -12.79 -21.52
C SER A 112 -0.58 -11.31 -21.14
N GLY A 113 0.21 -10.79 -20.21
CA GLY A 113 0.14 -9.40 -19.75
C GLY A 113 -0.96 -9.12 -18.72
N ILE A 114 -1.63 -10.17 -18.22
CA ILE A 114 -2.58 -10.07 -17.11
C ILE A 114 -1.92 -10.69 -15.87
N THR A 115 -1.88 -9.95 -14.78
CA THR A 115 -1.40 -10.42 -13.47
C THR A 115 -2.60 -10.72 -12.58
N LEU A 116 -2.60 -11.87 -11.96
CA LEU A 116 -3.51 -12.29 -10.90
C LEU A 116 -2.71 -12.43 -9.61
N ASP A 117 -3.11 -11.69 -8.59
CA ASP A 117 -2.59 -11.85 -7.23
C ASP A 117 -3.73 -12.23 -6.30
N SER A 118 -3.48 -13.17 -5.39
CA SER A 118 -4.43 -13.55 -4.36
C SER A 118 -3.72 -13.86 -3.05
N ILE A 119 -4.36 -13.58 -1.93
CA ILE A 119 -3.87 -13.91 -0.60
C ILE A 119 -5.02 -14.48 0.23
N GLY A 120 -4.72 -15.47 1.06
CA GLY A 120 -5.61 -15.98 2.09
C GLY A 120 -4.90 -15.97 3.43
N ILE A 121 -5.59 -15.52 4.46
CA ILE A 121 -5.09 -15.49 5.85
C ILE A 121 -5.74 -16.62 6.63
N VAL A 122 -4.92 -17.37 7.38
CA VAL A 122 -5.34 -18.49 8.23
C VAL A 122 -4.72 -18.30 9.59
N ASP A 123 -5.37 -17.57 10.48
CA ASP A 123 -4.83 -17.29 11.81
C ASP A 123 -5.24 -18.33 12.87
N GLY A 124 -6.25 -19.13 12.58
CA GLY A 124 -6.71 -20.22 13.42
C GLY A 124 -7.33 -19.77 14.76
N SER A 125 -7.56 -18.48 14.91
CA SER A 125 -8.07 -17.89 16.15
C SER A 125 -9.60 -17.85 16.20
N SER A 126 -10.25 -18.08 15.06
CA SER A 126 -11.69 -17.88 14.93
C SER A 126 -12.51 -19.11 15.35
N THR A 127 -13.68 -18.84 15.86
CA THR A 127 -14.76 -19.83 16.00
C THR A 127 -15.42 -20.15 14.64
N ASN A 128 -14.92 -19.55 13.57
CA ASN A 128 -15.43 -19.73 12.23
C ASN A 128 -15.00 -21.08 11.63
N THR A 129 -15.87 -21.65 10.84
CA THR A 129 -15.61 -22.90 10.09
C THR A 129 -15.08 -22.63 8.67
N ASN A 130 -14.72 -21.38 8.37
CA ASN A 130 -14.21 -20.95 7.07
C ASN A 130 -12.75 -21.37 6.90
N ALA A 131 -12.35 -21.62 5.68
CA ALA A 131 -10.98 -22.02 5.35
C ALA A 131 -10.00 -20.85 5.47
N PHE A 132 -10.49 -19.63 5.31
CA PHE A 132 -9.73 -18.39 5.45
C PHE A 132 -10.48 -17.42 6.35
N ASP A 133 -9.75 -16.68 7.14
CA ASP A 133 -10.25 -15.59 7.99
C ASP A 133 -10.38 -14.29 7.17
N GLU A 134 -9.53 -14.15 6.16
CA GLU A 134 -9.52 -13.06 5.18
C GLU A 134 -9.07 -13.60 3.83
N PHE A 135 -9.63 -13.07 2.75
CA PHE A 135 -9.25 -13.43 1.38
C PHE A 135 -9.27 -12.20 0.48
N GLU A 136 -8.24 -12.08 -0.36
CA GLU A 136 -8.18 -11.02 -1.36
C GLU A 136 -7.79 -11.58 -2.73
N VAL A 137 -8.26 -10.89 -3.76
CA VAL A 137 -7.86 -11.10 -5.15
C VAL A 137 -7.77 -9.78 -5.90
N THR A 138 -6.71 -9.61 -6.70
CA THR A 138 -6.59 -8.51 -7.64
C THR A 138 -6.22 -9.02 -9.02
N ILE A 139 -6.71 -8.32 -10.03
CA ILE A 139 -6.34 -8.51 -11.43
C ILE A 139 -5.80 -7.20 -11.95
N SER A 140 -4.60 -7.25 -12.51
CA SER A 140 -3.91 -6.08 -13.06
C SER A 140 -3.49 -6.33 -14.51
N THR A 141 -3.55 -5.28 -15.33
CA THR A 141 -3.10 -5.35 -16.72
C THR A 141 -2.67 -3.98 -17.20
N LYS A 142 -1.91 -3.97 -18.30
CA LYS A 142 -1.59 -2.74 -19.02
C LYS A 142 -2.47 -2.63 -20.26
N LEU A 143 -3.27 -1.57 -20.34
CA LEU A 143 -4.19 -1.31 -21.45
C LEU A 143 -3.95 0.09 -22.02
N PHE A 144 -3.68 0.19 -23.33
CA PHE A 144 -3.38 1.47 -24.02
C PHE A 144 -2.28 2.31 -23.37
N GLY A 145 -1.29 1.65 -22.75
CA GLY A 145 -0.19 2.32 -22.05
C GLY A 145 -0.47 2.70 -20.59
N SER A 146 -1.70 2.50 -20.12
CA SER A 146 -2.11 2.74 -18.73
C SER A 146 -2.12 1.44 -17.95
N ASP A 147 -1.68 1.47 -16.70
CA ASP A 147 -1.83 0.37 -15.75
C ASP A 147 -3.23 0.42 -15.14
N LEU A 148 -3.92 -0.70 -15.12
CA LEU A 148 -5.26 -0.85 -14.55
C LEU A 148 -5.28 -2.03 -13.61
N SER A 149 -5.99 -1.87 -12.48
CA SER A 149 -6.19 -2.93 -11.48
C SER A 149 -7.64 -2.92 -11.00
N VAL A 150 -8.17 -4.10 -10.77
CA VAL A 150 -9.44 -4.31 -10.07
C VAL A 150 -9.20 -5.30 -8.93
N GLY A 151 -9.89 -5.13 -7.82
CA GLY A 151 -9.67 -5.96 -6.64
C GLY A 151 -10.91 -6.17 -5.80
N TYR A 152 -10.88 -7.26 -5.07
CA TYR A 152 -11.84 -7.63 -4.04
C TYR A 152 -11.08 -8.11 -2.80
N ALA A 153 -11.52 -7.69 -1.63
CA ALA A 153 -11.02 -8.14 -0.34
C ALA A 153 -12.22 -8.43 0.58
N ASP A 154 -12.13 -9.50 1.35
CA ASP A 154 -13.18 -9.95 2.26
C ASP A 154 -12.57 -10.30 3.62
N ASP A 155 -12.93 -9.55 4.66
CA ASP A 155 -12.68 -9.90 6.06
C ASP A 155 -13.90 -10.65 6.62
N VAL A 156 -13.83 -11.96 6.53
CA VAL A 156 -14.91 -12.87 6.91
C VAL A 156 -15.28 -12.74 8.38
N ASN A 157 -14.31 -12.38 9.23
CA ASN A 157 -14.53 -12.24 10.68
C ASN A 157 -15.33 -10.99 11.03
N SER A 158 -15.19 -9.93 10.26
CA SER A 158 -15.84 -8.64 10.48
C SER A 158 -17.12 -8.45 9.65
N ASP A 159 -17.45 -9.37 8.74
CA ASP A 159 -18.53 -9.24 7.76
C ASP A 159 -18.40 -7.95 6.93
N ILE A 160 -17.17 -7.69 6.47
CA ILE A 160 -16.79 -6.49 5.73
C ILE A 160 -16.11 -6.91 4.44
N SER A 161 -16.51 -6.31 3.33
CA SER A 161 -15.80 -6.48 2.08
C SER A 161 -15.41 -5.14 1.43
N TYR A 162 -14.43 -5.21 0.53
CA TYR A 162 -13.92 -4.08 -0.22
C TYR A 162 -13.89 -4.41 -1.70
N TRP A 163 -14.35 -3.48 -2.51
CA TRP A 163 -14.17 -3.51 -3.96
C TRP A 163 -13.34 -2.32 -4.38
N GLY A 164 -12.44 -2.52 -5.32
CA GLY A 164 -11.59 -1.43 -5.77
C GLY A 164 -11.27 -1.49 -7.25
N VAL A 165 -11.10 -0.32 -7.82
CA VAL A 165 -10.49 -0.13 -9.14
C VAL A 165 -9.47 0.97 -9.04
N ALA A 166 -8.30 0.77 -9.65
CA ALA A 166 -7.25 1.76 -9.67
C ALA A 166 -6.54 1.77 -11.02
N GLY A 167 -5.90 2.87 -11.33
CA GLY A 167 -5.11 2.97 -12.54
C GLY A 167 -4.10 4.10 -12.49
N SER A 168 -3.07 3.98 -13.33
CA SER A 168 -2.09 5.02 -13.55
C SER A 168 -1.73 5.14 -15.02
N THR A 169 -1.35 6.34 -15.44
CA THR A 169 -0.95 6.62 -16.84
C THR A 169 0.09 7.73 -16.89
N ASP A 170 1.00 7.61 -17.86
CA ASP A 170 1.99 8.63 -18.18
C ASP A 170 1.53 9.42 -19.41
N LEU A 171 1.35 10.72 -19.24
CA LEU A 171 1.06 11.67 -20.32
C LEU A 171 2.30 12.53 -20.60
N GLY A 172 3.31 11.93 -21.23
CA GLY A 172 4.64 12.52 -21.34
C GLY A 172 5.31 12.64 -19.97
N PRO A 173 5.68 13.86 -19.51
CA PRO A 173 6.29 14.03 -18.19
C PRO A 173 5.29 14.10 -17.02
N LEU A 174 3.99 14.08 -17.30
CA LEU A 174 2.93 14.08 -16.29
C LEU A 174 2.52 12.63 -16.00
N ASN A 175 2.71 12.19 -14.77
CA ASN A 175 2.13 10.95 -14.27
C ASN A 175 0.81 11.25 -13.54
N MET A 176 -0.22 10.45 -13.77
CA MET A 176 -1.52 10.54 -13.10
C MET A 176 -1.94 9.17 -12.61
N SER A 177 -2.48 9.14 -11.39
CA SER A 177 -3.03 7.92 -10.80
C SER A 177 -4.37 8.20 -10.14
N SER A 178 -5.21 7.17 -10.07
CA SER A 178 -6.47 7.24 -9.34
C SER A 178 -6.83 5.88 -8.75
N SER A 179 -7.53 5.90 -7.62
CA SER A 179 -8.17 4.73 -7.02
C SER A 179 -9.59 5.08 -6.60
N TYR A 180 -10.50 4.12 -6.76
CA TYR A 180 -11.86 4.20 -6.25
C TYR A 180 -12.15 2.90 -5.51
N THR A 181 -12.58 3.02 -4.27
CA THR A 181 -12.87 1.89 -3.39
C THR A 181 -14.29 1.99 -2.84
N ILE A 182 -14.95 0.86 -2.72
CA ILE A 182 -16.22 0.70 -2.02
C ILE A 182 -15.95 -0.16 -0.79
N TYR A 183 -16.36 0.34 0.34
CA TYR A 183 -16.41 -0.36 1.61
C TYR A 183 -17.84 -0.85 1.81
N ASP A 184 -18.05 -2.17 1.69
CA ASP A 184 -19.33 -2.83 1.88
C ASP A 184 -19.42 -3.35 3.32
N ALA A 185 -20.30 -2.74 4.07
CA ALA A 185 -20.62 -3.09 5.45
C ALA A 185 -22.13 -2.87 5.67
N ALA A 186 -22.56 -2.60 6.88
CA ALA A 186 -23.97 -2.25 7.17
C ALA A 186 -24.51 -1.05 6.37
N THR A 187 -23.61 -0.20 5.87
CA THR A 187 -23.90 0.91 4.95
C THR A 187 -22.70 1.07 4.03
N ASP A 188 -22.92 0.93 2.74
CA ASP A 188 -21.87 1.09 1.73
C ASP A 188 -21.30 2.50 1.76
N LYS A 189 -20.00 2.61 1.64
CA LYS A 189 -19.28 3.89 1.57
C LYS A 189 -18.23 3.82 0.49
N TYR A 190 -17.86 4.97 -0.05
CA TYR A 190 -16.82 5.05 -1.06
C TYR A 190 -15.59 5.85 -0.59
N GLY A 191 -14.46 5.58 -1.22
CA GLY A 191 -13.25 6.39 -1.20
C GLY A 191 -12.76 6.63 -2.62
N LEU A 192 -12.41 7.86 -2.94
CA LEU A 192 -11.81 8.27 -4.21
C LEU A 192 -10.49 8.99 -3.94
N GLU A 193 -9.45 8.59 -4.62
CA GLU A 193 -8.19 9.33 -4.60
C GLU A 193 -7.68 9.55 -6.02
N VAL A 194 -7.16 10.75 -6.27
CA VAL A 194 -6.54 11.13 -7.53
C VAL A 194 -5.23 11.83 -7.22
N THR A 195 -4.15 11.41 -7.86
CA THR A 195 -2.84 12.03 -7.71
C THR A 195 -2.26 12.37 -9.07
N ALA A 196 -1.41 13.38 -9.09
CA ALA A 196 -0.64 13.74 -10.26
C ALA A 196 0.75 14.21 -9.86
N SER A 197 1.76 13.86 -10.65
CA SER A 197 3.13 14.33 -10.46
C SER A 197 3.74 14.83 -11.77
N TYR A 198 4.51 15.90 -11.67
CA TYR A 198 5.25 16.49 -12.78
C TYR A 198 6.61 17.00 -12.29
N SER A 199 7.69 16.43 -12.81
CA SER A 199 9.05 16.75 -12.34
C SER A 199 9.18 16.50 -10.82
N ILE A 200 9.48 17.54 -10.06
CA ILE A 200 9.61 17.49 -8.60
C ILE A 200 8.29 17.73 -7.85
N PHE A 201 7.22 18.10 -8.54
CA PHE A 201 5.96 18.50 -7.92
C PHE A 201 4.94 17.37 -7.94
N SER A 202 4.18 17.24 -6.86
CA SER A 202 3.08 16.29 -6.73
C SER A 202 1.87 16.98 -6.09
N VAL A 203 0.68 16.58 -6.53
CA VAL A 203 -0.59 17.00 -5.94
C VAL A 203 -1.51 15.79 -5.79
N GLY A 204 -2.37 15.82 -4.78
CA GLY A 204 -3.35 14.79 -4.47
C GLY A 204 -4.69 15.37 -4.04
N TYR A 205 -5.74 14.64 -4.37
CA TYR A 205 -7.11 14.86 -3.92
C TYR A 205 -7.68 13.55 -3.43
N GLY A 206 -8.25 13.55 -2.23
CA GLY A 206 -8.97 12.43 -1.64
C GLY A 206 -10.37 12.84 -1.21
N ASP A 207 -11.33 11.96 -1.42
CA ASP A 207 -12.73 12.09 -0.97
C ASP A 207 -13.12 10.76 -0.33
N LYS A 208 -13.45 10.79 0.96
CA LYS A 208 -13.86 9.62 1.74
C LYS A 208 -15.21 9.88 2.39
N GLU A 209 -16.21 9.16 1.93
CA GLU A 209 -17.58 9.33 2.39
C GLU A 209 -17.72 9.21 3.91
N GLY A 210 -18.34 10.22 4.52
CA GLY A 210 -18.52 10.33 5.97
C GLY A 210 -17.26 10.68 6.75
N THR A 211 -16.18 11.07 6.04
CA THR A 211 -14.93 11.55 6.66
C THR A 211 -14.60 12.96 6.18
N GLY A 212 -14.67 13.21 4.87
CA GLY A 212 -14.43 14.52 4.26
C GLY A 212 -13.41 14.47 3.13
N LEU A 213 -12.89 15.62 2.77
CA LEU A 213 -11.96 15.84 1.67
C LEU A 213 -10.53 16.03 2.17
N ALA A 214 -9.57 15.62 1.36
CA ALA A 214 -8.14 15.85 1.58
C ALA A 214 -7.49 16.44 0.32
N TYR A 215 -6.64 17.42 0.51
CA TYR A 215 -5.83 18.04 -0.54
C TYR A 215 -4.37 17.96 -0.13
N THR A 216 -3.55 17.31 -0.93
CA THR A 216 -2.14 17.13 -0.65
C THR A 216 -1.29 17.79 -1.73
N ALA A 217 -0.20 18.40 -1.35
CA ALA A 217 0.78 18.93 -2.29
C ALA A 217 2.19 18.66 -1.76
N GLY A 218 3.12 18.37 -2.65
CA GLY A 218 4.49 18.05 -2.29
C GLY A 218 5.51 18.45 -3.35
N VAL A 219 6.75 18.56 -2.90
CA VAL A 219 7.94 18.62 -3.73
C VAL A 219 8.93 17.58 -3.21
N ALA A 220 9.54 16.83 -4.13
CA ALA A 220 10.61 15.88 -3.81
C ALA A 220 11.75 16.04 -4.81
N HIS A 221 12.99 15.95 -4.34
CA HIS A 221 14.17 16.11 -5.17
C HIS A 221 15.26 15.12 -4.75
N ASP A 222 15.72 14.33 -5.72
CA ASP A 222 16.83 13.42 -5.52
C ASP A 222 18.15 14.20 -5.57
N LEU A 223 18.89 14.20 -4.48
CA LEU A 223 20.21 14.80 -4.38
C LEU A 223 21.27 13.91 -5.01
N ASN A 224 21.06 12.60 -4.94
CA ASN A 224 21.84 11.54 -5.59
C ASN A 224 21.03 10.22 -5.56
N ASP A 225 21.62 9.13 -6.06
CA ASP A 225 20.97 7.81 -6.18
C ASP A 225 20.50 7.22 -4.82
N SER A 226 21.04 7.72 -3.71
CA SER A 226 20.76 7.19 -2.37
C SER A 226 20.02 8.16 -1.45
N LEU A 227 19.90 9.44 -1.82
CA LEU A 227 19.36 10.48 -0.93
C LEU A 227 18.40 11.39 -1.67
N SER A 228 17.16 11.43 -1.19
CA SER A 228 16.16 12.40 -1.58
C SER A 228 15.73 13.30 -0.41
N VAL A 229 15.27 14.49 -0.73
CA VAL A 229 14.67 15.45 0.22
C VAL A 229 13.26 15.79 -0.26
N TYR A 230 12.34 16.01 0.67
CA TYR A 230 10.97 16.35 0.34
C TYR A 230 10.37 17.38 1.31
N ALA A 231 9.34 18.07 0.84
CA ALA A 231 8.43 18.85 1.66
C ALA A 231 7.01 18.62 1.16
N GLU A 232 6.11 18.36 2.08
CA GLU A 232 4.71 17.99 1.79
C GLU A 232 3.77 18.72 2.75
N GLY A 233 2.55 18.99 2.28
CA GLY A 233 1.49 19.54 3.10
C GLY A 233 0.14 18.93 2.73
N GLU A 234 -0.72 18.77 3.73
CA GLU A 234 -2.07 18.27 3.58
C GLU A 234 -3.07 19.16 4.30
N MET A 235 -4.19 19.42 3.64
CA MET A 235 -5.36 20.06 4.21
C MET A 235 -6.53 19.08 4.18
N LYS A 236 -7.18 18.87 5.33
CA LYS A 236 -8.40 18.07 5.45
C LYS A 236 -9.56 18.96 5.83
N ASP A 237 -10.61 18.87 5.02
CA ASP A 237 -11.95 19.46 5.24
C ASP A 237 -12.86 18.30 5.69
N LEU A 238 -13.12 18.24 6.99
CA LEU A 238 -13.78 17.10 7.62
C LEU A 238 -15.30 17.29 7.69
N ASP A 239 -16.07 16.28 7.31
CA ASP A 239 -17.53 16.26 7.45
C ASP A 239 -17.98 16.47 8.89
N SER A 240 -17.13 16.09 9.85
CA SER A 240 -17.37 16.31 11.27
C SER A 240 -16.05 16.60 12.00
N GLY A 241 -16.07 17.57 12.91
CA GLY A 241 -14.88 18.00 13.65
C GLY A 241 -14.33 19.33 13.15
N SER A 242 -13.05 19.51 13.31
CA SER A 242 -12.34 20.72 12.85
C SER A 242 -11.40 20.34 11.71
N ASP A 243 -11.40 21.17 10.67
CA ASP A 243 -10.45 21.04 9.59
C ASP A 243 -9.00 21.08 10.10
N THR A 244 -8.14 20.37 9.44
CA THR A 244 -6.73 20.26 9.82
C THR A 244 -5.83 20.68 8.67
N THR A 245 -4.68 21.26 9.03
CA THR A 245 -3.60 21.52 8.09
C THR A 245 -2.31 20.99 8.71
N SER A 246 -1.62 20.16 7.98
CA SER A 246 -0.36 19.54 8.40
C SER A 246 0.71 19.76 7.33
N TRP A 247 1.96 19.76 7.73
CA TRP A 247 3.08 19.84 6.81
C TRP A 247 4.26 19.03 7.34
N SER A 248 5.10 18.54 6.45
CA SER A 248 6.30 17.77 6.76
C SER A 248 7.45 18.19 5.85
N ILE A 249 8.65 18.14 6.39
CA ILE A 249 9.91 18.23 5.62
C ILE A 249 10.75 17.04 6.06
N GLY A 250 11.30 16.31 5.11
CA GLY A 250 12.09 15.13 5.43
C GLY A 250 13.14 14.82 4.39
N SER A 251 13.88 13.76 4.71
CA SER A 251 14.82 13.14 3.79
C SER A 251 14.63 11.62 3.83
N LYS A 252 14.86 10.97 2.69
CA LYS A 252 14.84 9.52 2.54
C LYS A 252 16.20 9.06 2.07
N PHE A 253 16.76 8.09 2.78
CA PHE A 253 18.02 7.46 2.41
C PHE A 253 17.78 6.00 2.02
N THR A 254 18.33 5.58 0.88
CA THR A 254 18.24 4.21 0.36
C THR A 254 19.64 3.70 0.04
N PHE A 255 19.99 2.50 0.46
CA PHE A 255 21.32 1.88 0.26
C PHE A 255 21.21 0.41 -0.16
#